data_203c92a06bf323105dfe95031ee0a5d6
#
_entry.id   203c92a06bf323105dfe95031ee0a5d6
#
_cell.length_a   1.000
_cell.length_b   1.000
_cell.length_c   1.000
_cell.angle_alpha   90.00
_cell.angle_beta   90.00
_cell.angle_gamma   90.00
#
_symmetry.space_group_name_H-M   'P 1'
#
loop_
_entity.id
_entity.type
_entity.pdbx_description
1 polymer ?
#
loop_
_entity_poly.entity_id
_entity_poly.type
_entity_poly.pdbx_seq_one_letter_code
_entity_poly.pdbx_strand_id
1 'polypeptide(L)'
;MPKYRILPWIDIKKLDKNALSWSPKAITFLEENPDMIVWDSFSLNRSGFHIIKDNLDKINWDLLSSNCSAIPILKENVDKINWNNFLCNGSIDAFYVIRDNKDKIKDWSNLCCNQSDWINDIFDEDIMKTLSYGNICSLEGNHCAIPTLTKFEKYMKWNGIGKNPNAIHMLKKCPKKIRLSDLLLNPNPEALQIFEEYIIHKPFDKWYLSQSEIMIPFLKKNREYINYNICENDDPEAVELIKYFMDDYAKHFDDFSWWNELSQNVSAIVIMKNNIEHIDWREFCYLEEAIPIIEEHLDKVNWTTLSSNRGAMHILQNNQDKIDWSNLSNNDGIYEIVY
;
A
#
# COMPACT_ATOMS: atom_id res chain seq x y z
N MET A 1 16.32 19.21 6.43
CA MET A 1 15.34 18.70 5.46
C MET A 1 15.20 19.73 4.34
N PRO A 2 14.93 19.33 3.09
CA PRO A 2 14.64 20.29 2.04
C PRO A 2 13.43 21.13 2.43
N LYS A 3 13.47 22.42 2.11
CA LYS A 3 12.31 23.30 2.27
C LYS A 3 11.43 23.21 1.04
N TYR A 4 10.12 23.23 1.24
CA TYR A 4 9.14 23.17 0.16
C TYR A 4 8.27 24.43 0.21
N ARG A 5 7.81 24.86 -0.97
CA ARG A 5 6.74 25.85 -1.11
C ARG A 5 5.65 25.30 -2.03
N ILE A 6 4.44 25.82 -1.86
CA ILE A 6 3.33 25.53 -2.78
C ILE A 6 3.58 26.29 -4.08
N LEU A 7 3.30 25.65 -5.21
CA LEU A 7 3.46 26.25 -6.55
C LEU A 7 2.68 27.56 -6.66
N PRO A 8 3.26 28.63 -7.27
CA PRO A 8 2.66 29.99 -7.27
C PRO A 8 1.27 30.10 -7.92
N TRP A 9 0.92 29.18 -8.82
CA TRP A 9 -0.38 29.20 -9.53
C TRP A 9 -1.49 28.52 -8.72
N ILE A 10 -1.18 27.85 -7.62
CA ILE A 10 -2.14 27.15 -6.78
C ILE A 10 -2.92 28.13 -5.92
N ASP A 11 -4.25 28.09 -6.00
CA ASP A 11 -5.13 28.87 -5.11
C ASP A 11 -5.22 28.19 -3.74
N ILE A 12 -4.41 28.66 -2.80
CA ILE A 12 -4.31 28.13 -1.44
C ILE A 12 -5.68 28.09 -0.72
N LYS A 13 -6.58 29.01 -1.02
CA LYS A 13 -7.90 29.10 -0.38
C LYS A 13 -8.82 27.94 -0.75
N LYS A 14 -8.52 27.26 -1.85
CA LYS A 14 -9.28 26.12 -2.35
C LYS A 14 -8.72 24.77 -1.87
N LEU A 15 -7.49 24.78 -1.26
CA LEU A 15 -6.88 23.55 -0.76
C LEU A 15 -7.54 23.07 0.53
N ASP A 16 -7.61 21.75 0.69
CA ASP A 16 -8.10 21.11 1.92
C ASP A 16 -7.06 21.26 3.03
N LYS A 17 -7.47 21.87 4.14
CA LYS A 17 -6.63 22.09 5.32
C LYS A 17 -6.17 20.78 5.97
N ASN A 18 -6.98 19.71 5.93
CA ASN A 18 -6.59 18.41 6.46
C ASN A 18 -5.45 17.81 5.66
N ALA A 19 -5.53 17.84 4.32
CA ALA A 19 -4.49 17.38 3.43
C ALA A 19 -3.17 18.15 3.65
N LEU A 20 -3.24 19.49 3.74
CA LEU A 20 -2.07 20.33 4.06
C LEU A 20 -1.48 19.97 5.43
N SER A 21 -2.33 19.81 6.47
CA SER A 21 -1.85 19.52 7.83
C SER A 21 -1.19 18.14 7.93
N TRP A 22 -1.63 17.18 7.16
CA TRP A 22 -1.03 15.84 7.11
C TRP A 22 0.27 15.81 6.30
N SER A 23 0.41 16.68 5.28
CA SER A 23 1.55 16.67 4.35
C SER A 23 2.86 17.10 5.01
N PRO A 24 3.92 16.25 4.99
CA PRO A 24 5.25 16.65 5.48
C PRO A 24 5.87 17.82 4.70
N LYS A 25 5.45 18.04 3.45
CA LYS A 25 5.96 19.12 2.59
C LYS A 25 5.34 20.47 2.89
N ALA A 26 4.19 20.50 3.57
CA ALA A 26 3.49 21.73 3.92
C ALA A 26 4.05 22.46 5.17
N ILE A 27 5.05 21.90 5.87
CA ILE A 27 5.51 22.40 7.17
C ILE A 27 5.88 23.89 7.11
N THR A 28 6.70 24.32 6.15
CA THR A 28 7.11 25.74 6.03
C THR A 28 5.89 26.63 5.82
N PHE A 29 4.93 26.20 5.01
CA PHE A 29 3.68 26.94 4.79
C PHE A 29 2.84 27.03 6.08
N LEU A 30 2.72 25.93 6.84
CA LEU A 30 1.93 25.86 8.08
C LEU A 30 2.59 26.66 9.23
N GLU A 31 3.92 26.78 9.27
CA GLU A 31 4.64 27.67 10.19
C GLU A 31 4.27 29.15 9.95
N GLU A 32 4.16 29.54 8.68
CA GLU A 32 3.78 30.89 8.29
C GLU A 32 2.26 31.14 8.42
N ASN A 33 1.44 30.06 8.41
CA ASN A 33 -0.03 30.12 8.42
C ASN A 33 -0.63 29.18 9.49
N PRO A 34 -0.39 29.40 10.79
CA PRO A 34 -0.78 28.48 11.86
C PRO A 34 -2.30 28.32 12.02
N ASP A 35 -3.11 29.25 11.52
CA ASP A 35 -4.57 29.18 11.45
C ASP A 35 -5.09 28.15 10.41
N MET A 36 -4.23 27.69 9.54
CA MET A 36 -4.51 26.63 8.57
C MET A 36 -4.31 25.23 9.16
N ILE A 37 -3.70 25.09 10.34
CA ILE A 37 -3.42 23.80 10.96
C ILE A 37 -4.72 23.15 11.47
N VAL A 38 -5.03 21.96 10.99
CA VAL A 38 -6.04 21.05 11.53
C VAL A 38 -5.32 20.04 12.43
N TRP A 39 -5.42 20.24 13.74
CA TRP A 39 -4.60 19.56 14.74
C TRP A 39 -4.72 18.03 14.74
N ASP A 40 -5.91 17.47 14.43
CA ASP A 40 -6.08 16.03 14.29
C ASP A 40 -5.18 15.47 13.18
N SER A 41 -5.28 16.02 11.97
CA SER A 41 -4.44 15.62 10.84
C SER A 41 -2.96 15.93 11.09
N PHE A 42 -2.67 17.06 11.75
CA PHE A 42 -1.32 17.49 12.05
C PHE A 42 -0.63 16.58 13.08
N SER A 43 -1.38 15.97 14.02
CA SER A 43 -0.86 15.01 14.98
C SER A 43 -0.18 13.79 14.31
N LEU A 44 -0.57 13.47 13.09
CA LEU A 44 0.05 12.42 12.26
C LEU A 44 1.29 12.90 11.49
N ASN A 45 1.52 14.23 11.40
CA ASN A 45 2.59 14.78 10.59
C ASN A 45 3.96 14.56 11.25
N ARG A 46 4.75 13.65 10.64
CA ARG A 46 6.08 13.29 11.19
C ARG A 46 7.11 14.39 11.11
N SER A 47 6.95 15.37 10.23
CA SER A 47 7.85 16.52 10.09
C SER A 47 7.48 17.68 11.02
N GLY A 48 6.27 17.67 11.61
CA GLY A 48 5.72 18.70 12.45
C GLY A 48 6.11 18.64 13.93
N PHE A 49 7.06 17.78 14.33
CA PHE A 49 7.40 17.52 15.73
C PHE A 49 7.66 18.79 16.55
N HIS A 50 8.40 19.73 16.00
CA HIS A 50 8.76 21.00 16.71
C HIS A 50 7.53 21.89 16.95
N ILE A 51 6.53 21.88 16.08
CA ILE A 51 5.25 22.58 16.27
C ILE A 51 4.38 21.82 17.28
N ILE A 52 4.31 20.48 17.16
CA ILE A 52 3.53 19.60 18.04
C ILE A 52 3.96 19.79 19.49
N LYS A 53 5.28 19.77 19.76
CA LYS A 53 5.86 19.86 21.10
C LYS A 53 5.45 21.15 21.84
N ASP A 54 5.25 22.25 21.11
CA ASP A 54 4.89 23.55 21.66
C ASP A 54 3.36 23.78 21.74
N ASN A 55 2.53 22.79 21.32
CA ASN A 55 1.07 22.87 21.23
C ASN A 55 0.36 21.60 21.75
N LEU A 56 0.83 21.04 22.86
CA LEU A 56 0.33 19.78 23.43
C LEU A 56 -1.13 19.84 23.91
N ASP A 57 -1.70 21.02 24.06
CA ASP A 57 -3.10 21.26 24.40
C ASP A 57 -4.05 21.11 23.20
N LYS A 58 -3.53 21.13 21.97
CA LYS A 58 -4.31 21.12 20.74
C LYS A 58 -4.28 19.77 20.00
N ILE A 59 -3.30 18.92 20.29
CA ILE A 59 -3.06 17.67 19.57
C ILE A 59 -4.09 16.58 19.92
N ASN A 60 -4.27 15.66 18.98
CA ASN A 60 -5.02 14.42 19.21
C ASN A 60 -4.04 13.32 19.66
N TRP A 61 -4.07 12.96 20.94
CA TRP A 61 -3.17 11.96 21.54
C TRP A 61 -3.33 10.57 20.94
N ASP A 62 -4.55 10.18 20.53
CA ASP A 62 -4.81 8.89 19.89
C ASP A 62 -4.07 8.79 18.55
N LEU A 63 -4.17 9.83 17.71
CA LEU A 63 -3.49 9.89 16.43
C LEU A 63 -1.98 10.08 16.62
N LEU A 64 -1.56 10.92 17.57
CA LEU A 64 -0.15 11.12 17.89
C LEU A 64 0.54 9.82 18.29
N SER A 65 -0.17 8.90 18.92
CA SER A 65 0.39 7.60 19.35
C SER A 65 0.96 6.77 18.19
N SER A 66 0.47 6.96 16.96
CA SER A 66 1.03 6.30 15.75
C SER A 66 2.19 7.08 15.11
N ASN A 67 2.45 8.32 15.55
CA ASN A 67 3.50 9.17 15.00
C ASN A 67 4.88 8.82 15.58
N CYS A 68 5.76 8.21 14.76
CA CYS A 68 7.08 7.79 15.21
C CYS A 68 8.02 8.94 15.63
N SER A 69 7.79 10.15 15.14
CA SER A 69 8.56 11.34 15.55
C SER A 69 8.16 11.83 16.94
N ALA A 70 6.98 11.46 17.43
CA ALA A 70 6.44 11.94 18.71
C ALA A 70 6.84 11.05 19.92
N ILE A 71 7.61 10.00 19.73
CA ILE A 71 8.00 9.08 20.83
C ILE A 71 8.59 9.80 22.04
N PRO A 72 9.45 10.83 21.91
CA PRO A 72 9.94 11.56 23.08
C PRO A 72 8.81 12.17 23.93
N ILE A 73 7.79 12.75 23.28
CA ILE A 73 6.60 13.30 23.97
C ILE A 73 5.78 12.18 24.61
N LEU A 74 5.58 11.06 23.90
CA LEU A 74 4.79 9.93 24.37
C LEU A 74 5.44 9.23 25.58
N LYS A 75 6.76 9.15 25.61
CA LYS A 75 7.52 8.65 26.79
C LYS A 75 7.27 9.43 28.07
N GLU A 76 7.10 10.75 27.94
CA GLU A 76 6.82 11.63 29.07
C GLU A 76 5.34 11.65 29.45
N ASN A 77 4.45 11.13 28.60
CA ASN A 77 3.00 11.14 28.74
C ASN A 77 2.41 9.73 28.51
N VAL A 78 2.95 8.71 29.14
CA VAL A 78 2.58 7.29 28.94
C VAL A 78 1.10 7.01 29.24
N ASP A 79 0.49 7.77 30.11
CA ASP A 79 -0.94 7.71 30.47
C ASP A 79 -1.86 8.17 29.34
N LYS A 80 -1.34 8.94 28.38
CA LYS A 80 -2.07 9.44 27.21
C LYS A 80 -1.88 8.58 25.96
N ILE A 81 -1.05 7.55 26.01
CA ILE A 81 -0.80 6.65 24.87
C ILE A 81 -2.05 5.81 24.56
N ASN A 82 -2.53 5.91 23.32
CA ASN A 82 -3.41 4.91 22.75
C ASN A 82 -2.54 3.72 22.30
N TRP A 83 -2.53 2.65 23.10
CA TRP A 83 -1.65 1.50 22.87
C TRP A 83 -1.93 0.79 21.54
N ASN A 84 -3.19 0.71 21.09
CA ASN A 84 -3.50 0.09 19.81
C ASN A 84 -2.81 0.83 18.65
N ASN A 85 -2.88 2.16 18.63
CA ASN A 85 -2.21 2.97 17.62
C ASN A 85 -0.69 2.94 17.79
N PHE A 86 -0.20 2.91 19.04
CA PHE A 86 1.23 2.88 19.33
C PHE A 86 1.91 1.59 18.87
N LEU A 87 1.22 0.44 18.91
CA LEU A 87 1.74 -0.84 18.43
C LEU A 87 2.01 -0.88 16.92
N CYS A 88 1.44 0.05 16.13
CA CYS A 88 1.77 0.22 14.72
C CYS A 88 3.10 0.97 14.48
N ASN A 89 3.70 1.54 15.54
CA ASN A 89 4.89 2.35 15.42
C ASN A 89 6.15 1.48 15.20
N GLY A 90 6.80 1.63 14.03
CA GLY A 90 7.95 0.81 13.64
C GLY A 90 9.30 1.26 14.20
N SER A 91 9.36 2.35 14.98
CA SER A 91 10.62 2.84 15.53
C SER A 91 11.19 1.91 16.59
N ILE A 92 12.53 1.77 16.64
CA ILE A 92 13.21 1.04 17.71
C ILE A 92 12.95 1.67 19.09
N ASP A 93 12.71 2.98 19.14
CA ASP A 93 12.37 3.66 20.39
C ASP A 93 10.99 3.23 20.92
N ALA A 94 10.06 2.86 20.03
CA ALA A 94 8.76 2.31 20.41
C ALA A 94 8.91 0.95 21.10
N PHE A 95 9.84 0.13 20.64
CA PHE A 95 10.15 -1.16 21.29
C PHE A 95 10.40 -1.01 22.79
N TYR A 96 11.27 -0.06 23.19
CA TYR A 96 11.57 0.14 24.61
C TYR A 96 10.33 0.58 25.41
N VAL A 97 9.50 1.44 24.85
CA VAL A 97 8.25 1.89 25.52
C VAL A 97 7.27 0.75 25.66
N ILE A 98 7.10 -0.08 24.62
CA ILE A 98 6.20 -1.25 24.62
C ILE A 98 6.71 -2.27 25.66
N ARG A 99 8.00 -2.60 25.62
CA ARG A 99 8.61 -3.57 26.50
C ARG A 99 8.39 -3.21 27.99
N ASP A 100 8.59 -1.94 28.31
CA ASP A 100 8.56 -1.45 29.69
C ASP A 100 7.12 -1.19 30.20
N ASN A 101 6.08 -1.34 29.33
CA ASN A 101 4.67 -1.11 29.63
C ASN A 101 3.73 -2.23 29.13
N LYS A 102 4.22 -3.47 29.03
CA LYS A 102 3.41 -4.61 28.56
C LYS A 102 2.11 -4.81 29.35
N ASP A 103 2.13 -4.49 30.63
CA ASP A 103 0.98 -4.59 31.55
C ASP A 103 -0.18 -3.65 31.19
N LYS A 104 0.08 -2.57 30.46
CA LYS A 104 -0.92 -1.60 29.98
C LYS A 104 -1.57 -2.02 28.66
N ILE A 105 -0.97 -2.97 27.93
CA ILE A 105 -1.39 -3.40 26.61
C ILE A 105 -2.38 -4.57 26.75
N LYS A 106 -3.63 -4.33 26.36
CA LYS A 106 -4.69 -5.34 26.43
C LYS A 106 -4.92 -6.08 25.11
N ASP A 107 -4.60 -5.45 24.00
CA ASP A 107 -4.79 -5.98 22.65
C ASP A 107 -3.48 -5.88 21.85
N TRP A 108 -2.98 -7.03 21.41
CA TRP A 108 -1.73 -7.17 20.67
C TRP A 108 -1.93 -7.29 19.15
N SER A 109 -3.17 -7.14 18.67
CA SER A 109 -3.51 -7.36 17.25
C SER A 109 -2.67 -6.52 16.29
N ASN A 110 -2.49 -5.24 16.61
CA ASN A 110 -1.73 -4.32 15.75
C ASN A 110 -0.22 -4.64 15.71
N LEU A 111 0.32 -5.27 16.76
CA LEU A 111 1.72 -5.74 16.75
C LEU A 111 1.93 -6.86 15.72
N CYS A 112 0.91 -7.70 15.47
CA CYS A 112 1.00 -8.77 14.47
C CYS A 112 1.24 -8.26 13.05
N CYS A 113 0.83 -7.02 12.76
CA CYS A 113 1.01 -6.36 11.46
C CYS A 113 2.24 -5.43 11.42
N ASN A 114 2.91 -5.20 12.54
CA ASN A 114 4.08 -4.32 12.61
C ASN A 114 5.28 -4.94 11.88
N GLN A 115 5.82 -4.23 10.90
CA GLN A 115 6.88 -4.70 9.99
C GLN A 115 8.30 -4.42 10.54
N SER A 116 8.49 -4.52 11.86
CA SER A 116 9.78 -4.29 12.51
C SER A 116 10.35 -5.58 13.07
N ASP A 117 11.64 -5.81 12.91
CA ASP A 117 12.32 -7.04 13.39
C ASP A 117 12.25 -7.20 14.91
N TRP A 118 12.22 -6.09 15.66
CA TRP A 118 12.16 -6.09 17.12
C TRP A 118 10.87 -6.70 17.71
N ILE A 119 9.80 -6.89 16.90
CA ILE A 119 8.58 -7.55 17.38
C ILE A 119 8.87 -8.94 17.96
N ASN A 120 9.88 -9.63 17.43
CA ASN A 120 10.26 -10.97 17.86
C ASN A 120 10.74 -11.02 19.33
N ASP A 121 11.22 -9.91 19.86
CA ASP A 121 11.64 -9.78 21.26
C ASP A 121 10.48 -9.43 22.20
N ILE A 122 9.34 -9.03 21.64
CA ILE A 122 8.11 -8.72 22.39
C ILE A 122 7.26 -9.97 22.59
N PHE A 123 7.08 -10.80 21.54
CA PHE A 123 6.22 -11.97 21.60
C PHE A 123 6.77 -13.04 22.55
N ASP A 124 5.95 -13.40 23.52
CA ASP A 124 6.16 -14.49 24.46
C ASP A 124 4.95 -15.44 24.47
N GLU A 125 5.06 -16.51 25.27
CA GLU A 125 4.01 -17.54 25.35
C GLU A 125 2.66 -16.99 25.81
N ASP A 126 2.66 -16.01 26.71
CA ASP A 126 1.42 -15.45 27.26
C ASP A 126 0.74 -14.53 26.25
N ILE A 127 1.49 -13.71 25.52
CA ILE A 127 0.95 -12.92 24.41
C ILE A 127 0.38 -13.84 23.33
N MET A 128 1.14 -14.89 22.93
CA MET A 128 0.68 -15.83 21.88
C MET A 128 -0.65 -16.52 22.22
N LYS A 129 -0.91 -16.81 23.51
CA LYS A 129 -2.18 -17.40 23.96
C LYS A 129 -3.38 -16.45 23.83
N THR A 130 -3.14 -15.14 23.87
CA THR A 130 -4.21 -14.13 23.76
C THR A 130 -4.61 -13.83 22.33
N LEU A 131 -3.76 -14.17 21.35
CA LEU A 131 -4.00 -13.85 19.94
C LEU A 131 -5.19 -14.62 19.36
N SER A 132 -6.06 -13.90 18.68
CA SER A 132 -7.16 -14.50 17.91
C SER A 132 -6.62 -15.27 16.70
N TYR A 133 -7.50 -16.09 16.08
CA TYR A 133 -7.20 -16.77 14.83
C TYR A 133 -6.72 -15.79 13.73
N GLY A 134 -7.42 -14.65 13.54
CA GLY A 134 -7.07 -13.63 12.56
C GLY A 134 -5.72 -13.00 12.83
N ASN A 135 -5.39 -12.72 14.11
CA ASN A 135 -4.11 -12.14 14.52
C ASN A 135 -2.95 -13.10 14.21
N ILE A 136 -3.13 -14.40 14.44
CA ILE A 136 -2.12 -15.41 14.06
C ILE A 136 -1.93 -15.43 12.54
N CYS A 137 -3.01 -15.37 11.74
CA CYS A 137 -2.90 -15.32 10.28
C CYS A 137 -2.19 -14.03 9.80
N SER A 138 -2.42 -12.89 10.46
CA SER A 138 -1.70 -11.64 10.18
C SER A 138 -0.21 -11.78 10.49
N LEU A 139 0.13 -12.38 11.65
CA LEU A 139 1.51 -12.64 12.04
C LEU A 139 2.22 -13.60 11.07
N GLU A 140 1.50 -14.64 10.59
CA GLU A 140 2.03 -15.58 9.59
C GLU A 140 2.39 -14.86 8.28
N GLY A 141 1.60 -13.87 7.84
CA GLY A 141 1.88 -13.05 6.68
C GLY A 141 2.96 -11.98 6.89
N ASN A 142 3.35 -11.71 8.12
CA ASN A 142 4.35 -10.70 8.44
C ASN A 142 5.76 -11.23 8.19
N HIS A 143 6.48 -10.62 7.22
CA HIS A 143 7.81 -11.08 6.81
C HIS A 143 8.88 -10.95 7.92
N CYS A 144 8.69 -10.06 8.88
CA CYS A 144 9.59 -9.90 10.03
C CYS A 144 9.35 -10.95 11.13
N ALA A 145 8.20 -11.63 11.15
CA ALA A 145 7.79 -12.49 12.25
C ALA A 145 8.34 -13.95 12.21
N ILE A 146 9.18 -14.29 11.24
CA ILE A 146 9.68 -15.67 11.08
C ILE A 146 10.33 -16.24 12.34
N PRO A 147 11.20 -15.50 13.10
CA PRO A 147 11.74 -16.01 14.36
C PRO A 147 10.65 -16.34 15.39
N THR A 148 9.65 -15.49 15.54
CA THR A 148 8.48 -15.73 16.42
C THR A 148 7.69 -16.96 15.98
N LEU A 149 7.38 -17.08 14.68
CA LEU A 149 6.64 -18.22 14.14
C LEU A 149 7.39 -19.53 14.30
N THR A 150 8.70 -19.52 14.12
CA THR A 150 9.55 -20.70 14.35
C THR A 150 9.55 -21.12 15.83
N LYS A 151 9.67 -20.15 16.75
CA LYS A 151 9.65 -20.39 18.18
C LYS A 151 8.30 -20.91 18.68
N PHE A 152 7.20 -20.43 18.07
CA PHE A 152 5.84 -20.70 18.49
C PHE A 152 5.01 -21.45 17.43
N GLU A 153 5.65 -22.36 16.68
CA GLU A 153 5.01 -23.12 15.57
C GLU A 153 3.69 -23.80 15.97
N LYS A 154 3.53 -24.21 17.23
CA LYS A 154 2.31 -24.84 17.74
C LYS A 154 1.04 -23.95 17.66
N TYR A 155 1.20 -22.63 17.59
CA TYR A 155 0.09 -21.68 17.44
C TYR A 155 -0.27 -21.40 15.98
N MET A 156 0.57 -21.76 15.02
CA MET A 156 0.35 -21.48 13.61
C MET A 156 -0.94 -22.12 13.07
N LYS A 157 -1.62 -21.35 12.21
CA LYS A 157 -2.86 -21.75 11.50
C LYS A 157 -2.60 -22.11 10.04
N TRP A 158 -1.45 -21.75 9.50
CA TRP A 158 -1.02 -21.97 8.11
C TRP A 158 -1.89 -21.28 7.06
N ASN A 159 -2.59 -20.21 7.45
CA ASN A 159 -3.52 -19.46 6.58
C ASN A 159 -2.97 -18.08 6.11
N GLY A 160 -1.78 -17.70 6.46
CA GLY A 160 -1.15 -16.47 6.02
C GLY A 160 0.28 -16.68 5.59
N ILE A 161 0.87 -17.79 6.02
CA ILE A 161 2.29 -18.09 5.82
C ILE A 161 2.68 -18.23 4.34
N GLY A 162 1.75 -18.66 3.47
CA GLY A 162 1.99 -18.84 2.04
C GLY A 162 2.47 -17.56 1.34
N LYS A 163 1.93 -16.41 1.71
CA LYS A 163 2.30 -15.10 1.14
C LYS A 163 3.57 -14.48 1.74
N ASN A 164 4.16 -15.11 2.78
CA ASN A 164 5.34 -14.59 3.44
C ASN A 164 6.63 -14.97 2.68
N PRO A 165 7.36 -14.01 2.08
CA PRO A 165 8.54 -14.30 1.26
C PRO A 165 9.69 -14.96 2.04
N ASN A 166 9.75 -14.71 3.35
CA ASN A 166 10.81 -15.23 4.22
C ASN A 166 10.49 -16.63 4.77
N ALA A 167 9.28 -17.16 4.51
CA ALA A 167 8.80 -18.45 5.01
C ALA A 167 9.09 -19.65 4.08
N ILE A 168 9.78 -19.48 2.96
CA ILE A 168 9.98 -20.53 1.94
C ILE A 168 10.47 -21.86 2.55
N HIS A 169 11.42 -21.81 3.50
CA HIS A 169 11.94 -22.99 4.19
C HIS A 169 10.88 -23.73 5.01
N MET A 170 9.90 -23.00 5.60
CA MET A 170 8.76 -23.57 6.33
C MET A 170 7.76 -24.18 5.36
N LEU A 171 7.49 -23.49 4.23
CA LEU A 171 6.59 -23.96 3.19
C LEU A 171 7.09 -25.28 2.55
N LYS A 172 8.37 -25.35 2.20
CA LYS A 172 9.00 -26.59 1.68
C LYS A 172 8.92 -27.75 2.67
N LYS A 173 9.01 -27.48 3.97
CA LYS A 173 8.89 -28.49 5.02
C LYS A 173 7.47 -29.04 5.18
N CYS A 174 6.45 -28.21 4.93
CA CYS A 174 5.03 -28.56 5.15
C CYS A 174 4.12 -28.24 3.96
N PRO A 175 4.41 -28.74 2.72
CA PRO A 175 3.70 -28.31 1.51
C PRO A 175 2.21 -28.69 1.50
N LYS A 176 1.81 -29.68 2.32
CA LYS A 176 0.40 -30.10 2.44
C LYS A 176 -0.49 -29.08 3.15
N LYS A 177 0.10 -28.14 3.89
CA LYS A 177 -0.61 -27.10 4.66
C LYS A 177 -0.73 -25.79 3.89
N ILE A 178 -0.09 -25.67 2.74
CA ILE A 178 -0.06 -24.45 1.94
C ILE A 178 -1.39 -24.24 1.23
N ARG A 179 -1.93 -23.04 1.31
CA ARG A 179 -3.07 -22.57 0.49
C ARG A 179 -2.52 -21.93 -0.77
N LEU A 180 -3.08 -22.34 -1.93
CA LEU A 180 -2.64 -21.81 -3.22
C LEU A 180 -2.82 -20.28 -3.30
N SER A 181 -3.97 -19.77 -2.87
CA SER A 181 -4.27 -18.33 -2.87
C SER A 181 -3.21 -17.49 -2.14
N ASP A 182 -2.65 -18.02 -1.04
CA ASP A 182 -1.61 -17.33 -0.31
C ASP A 182 -0.24 -17.47 -1.00
N LEU A 183 0.05 -18.64 -1.58
CA LEU A 183 1.31 -18.88 -2.30
C LEU A 183 1.43 -17.99 -3.55
N LEU A 184 0.34 -17.74 -4.25
CA LEU A 184 0.28 -16.88 -5.44
C LEU A 184 0.58 -15.40 -5.12
N LEU A 185 0.40 -14.98 -3.87
CA LEU A 185 0.74 -13.65 -3.37
C LEU A 185 2.17 -13.57 -2.81
N ASN A 186 2.95 -14.64 -2.89
CA ASN A 186 4.32 -14.66 -2.38
C ASN A 186 5.28 -14.08 -3.42
N PRO A 187 5.97 -12.97 -3.15
CA PRO A 187 6.87 -12.36 -4.13
C PRO A 187 8.21 -13.12 -4.30
N ASN A 188 8.44 -14.19 -3.52
CA ASN A 188 9.68 -14.95 -3.62
C ASN A 188 9.61 -15.92 -4.82
N PRO A 189 10.56 -15.86 -5.79
CA PRO A 189 10.55 -16.74 -6.97
C PRO A 189 10.56 -18.23 -6.65
N GLU A 190 11.08 -18.66 -5.49
CA GLU A 190 11.04 -20.05 -5.07
C GLU A 190 9.62 -20.58 -4.78
N ALA A 191 8.63 -19.68 -4.63
CA ALA A 191 7.23 -20.08 -4.48
C ALA A 191 6.72 -20.79 -5.75
N LEU A 192 7.20 -20.41 -6.94
CA LEU A 192 6.90 -21.10 -8.20
C LEU A 192 7.37 -22.55 -8.15
N GLN A 193 8.56 -22.83 -7.61
CA GLN A 193 9.05 -24.21 -7.47
C GLN A 193 8.15 -25.03 -6.55
N ILE A 194 7.68 -24.44 -5.44
CA ILE A 194 6.73 -25.10 -4.53
C ILE A 194 5.42 -25.41 -5.26
N PHE A 195 4.93 -24.48 -6.10
CA PHE A 195 3.74 -24.70 -6.90
C PHE A 195 3.94 -25.88 -7.87
N GLU A 196 5.01 -25.87 -8.65
CA GLU A 196 5.31 -26.90 -9.65
C GLU A 196 5.55 -28.29 -9.02
N GLU A 197 6.22 -28.35 -7.87
CA GLU A 197 6.54 -29.63 -7.20
C GLU A 197 5.36 -30.23 -6.43
N TYR A 198 4.53 -29.40 -5.79
CA TYR A 198 3.59 -29.89 -4.78
C TYR A 198 2.12 -29.55 -5.03
N ILE A 199 1.84 -28.46 -5.73
CA ILE A 199 0.47 -27.94 -5.85
C ILE A 199 -0.16 -28.32 -7.17
N ILE A 200 0.56 -28.24 -8.29
CA ILE A 200 0.04 -28.50 -9.64
C ILE A 200 -0.59 -29.90 -9.79
N HIS A 201 -0.15 -30.86 -8.98
CA HIS A 201 -0.65 -32.26 -9.02
C HIS A 201 -1.94 -32.48 -8.22
N LYS A 202 -2.49 -31.41 -7.61
CA LYS A 202 -3.73 -31.44 -6.84
C LYS A 202 -4.84 -30.70 -7.57
N PRO A 203 -6.13 -31.03 -7.33
CA PRO A 203 -7.20 -30.16 -7.77
C PRO A 203 -7.02 -28.76 -7.16
N PHE A 204 -6.98 -27.73 -8.00
CA PHE A 204 -6.89 -26.33 -7.57
C PHE A 204 -7.73 -25.44 -8.48
N ASP A 205 -8.10 -24.28 -7.94
CA ASP A 205 -8.76 -23.25 -8.70
C ASP A 205 -7.73 -22.48 -9.53
N LYS A 206 -7.91 -22.49 -10.85
CA LYS A 206 -6.99 -21.87 -11.81
C LYS A 206 -7.16 -20.36 -11.92
N TRP A 207 -8.22 -19.83 -11.30
CA TRP A 207 -8.69 -18.48 -11.51
C TRP A 207 -7.64 -17.40 -11.22
N TYR A 208 -6.91 -17.56 -10.12
CA TYR A 208 -5.94 -16.56 -9.66
C TYR A 208 -4.53 -16.71 -10.24
N LEU A 209 -4.28 -17.73 -11.07
CA LEU A 209 -2.93 -17.97 -11.61
C LEU A 209 -2.45 -16.81 -12.49
N SER A 210 -3.34 -16.28 -13.33
CA SER A 210 -3.01 -15.23 -14.29
C SER A 210 -2.71 -13.89 -13.64
N GLN A 211 -3.27 -13.60 -12.47
CA GLN A 211 -3.04 -12.38 -11.72
C GLN A 211 -1.65 -12.36 -11.03
N SER A 212 -1.06 -13.51 -10.79
CA SER A 212 0.17 -13.64 -10.03
C SER A 212 1.41 -13.45 -10.88
N GLU A 213 2.26 -12.47 -10.54
CA GLU A 213 3.51 -12.17 -11.23
C GLU A 213 4.47 -13.36 -11.25
N ILE A 214 4.58 -14.11 -10.13
CA ILE A 214 5.46 -15.27 -10.05
C ILE A 214 5.05 -16.40 -11.02
N MET A 215 3.81 -16.40 -11.52
CA MET A 215 3.30 -17.41 -12.44
C MET A 215 3.60 -17.12 -13.92
N ILE A 216 4.12 -15.96 -14.27
CA ILE A 216 4.43 -15.60 -15.66
C ILE A 216 5.30 -16.65 -16.37
N PRO A 217 6.41 -17.16 -15.78
CA PRO A 217 7.22 -18.20 -16.41
C PRO A 217 6.46 -19.52 -16.63
N PHE A 218 5.54 -19.86 -15.74
CA PHE A 218 4.66 -21.03 -15.87
C PHE A 218 3.61 -20.82 -16.98
N LEU A 219 2.93 -19.67 -17.00
CA LEU A 219 1.88 -19.32 -17.96
C LEU A 219 2.43 -19.22 -19.40
N LYS A 220 3.66 -18.76 -19.58
CA LYS A 220 4.32 -18.78 -20.91
C LYS A 220 4.44 -20.18 -21.50
N LYS A 221 4.60 -21.19 -20.65
CA LYS A 221 4.70 -22.61 -21.06
C LYS A 221 3.35 -23.32 -21.13
N ASN A 222 2.35 -22.81 -20.39
CA ASN A 222 1.06 -23.48 -20.15
C ASN A 222 -0.08 -22.48 -20.39
N ARG A 223 -0.24 -22.05 -21.64
CA ARG A 223 -1.16 -20.96 -22.02
C ARG A 223 -2.63 -21.28 -21.78
N GLU A 224 -2.99 -22.57 -21.66
CA GLU A 224 -4.33 -23.05 -21.33
C GLU A 224 -4.81 -22.69 -19.91
N TYR A 225 -3.91 -22.14 -19.08
CA TYR A 225 -4.24 -21.62 -17.75
C TYR A 225 -4.50 -20.11 -17.74
N ILE A 226 -4.26 -19.40 -18.85
CA ILE A 226 -4.48 -17.97 -18.97
C ILE A 226 -5.99 -17.69 -18.97
N ASN A 227 -6.39 -16.68 -18.21
CA ASN A 227 -7.75 -16.15 -18.17
C ASN A 227 -7.71 -14.62 -18.09
N TYR A 228 -8.88 -13.97 -18.02
CA TYR A 228 -8.97 -12.51 -18.07
C TYR A 228 -8.21 -11.79 -16.93
N ASN A 229 -7.96 -12.46 -15.79
CA ASN A 229 -7.19 -11.85 -14.69
C ASN A 229 -5.74 -11.57 -15.09
N ILE A 230 -5.27 -12.02 -16.24
CA ILE A 230 -3.97 -11.61 -16.79
C ILE A 230 -3.92 -10.09 -17.04
N CYS A 231 -5.06 -9.45 -17.23
CA CYS A 231 -5.16 -8.01 -17.43
C CYS A 231 -4.86 -7.20 -16.17
N GLU A 232 -4.95 -7.82 -14.98
CA GLU A 232 -4.57 -7.24 -13.69
C GLU A 232 -3.08 -7.43 -13.36
N ASN A 233 -2.35 -8.19 -14.18
CA ASN A 233 -0.94 -8.51 -13.91
C ASN A 233 -0.02 -7.40 -14.39
N ASP A 234 0.63 -6.69 -13.45
CA ASP A 234 1.49 -5.54 -13.72
C ASP A 234 2.92 -5.90 -14.14
N ASP A 235 3.28 -7.21 -14.19
CA ASP A 235 4.59 -7.62 -14.68
C ASP A 235 4.73 -7.22 -16.16
N PRO A 236 5.80 -6.50 -16.56
CA PRO A 236 6.04 -6.15 -17.96
C PRO A 236 6.06 -7.35 -18.90
N GLU A 237 6.45 -8.53 -18.42
CA GLU A 237 6.44 -9.76 -19.20
C GLU A 237 5.03 -10.34 -19.43
N ALA A 238 4.02 -9.87 -18.66
CA ALA A 238 2.62 -10.25 -18.86
C ALA A 238 2.03 -9.69 -20.16
N VAL A 239 2.58 -8.61 -20.70
CA VAL A 239 2.07 -7.93 -21.92
C VAL A 239 1.92 -8.89 -23.11
N GLU A 240 2.86 -9.83 -23.27
CA GLU A 240 2.77 -10.86 -24.33
C GLU A 240 1.59 -11.82 -24.08
N LEU A 241 1.35 -12.17 -22.82
CA LEU A 241 0.25 -13.07 -22.43
C LEU A 241 -1.10 -12.36 -22.51
N ILE A 242 -1.15 -11.05 -22.19
CA ILE A 242 -2.34 -10.21 -22.37
C ILE A 242 -2.73 -10.17 -23.86
N LYS A 243 -1.76 -9.92 -24.75
CA LYS A 243 -2.01 -9.93 -26.20
C LYS A 243 -2.50 -11.29 -26.69
N TYR A 244 -1.89 -12.38 -26.19
CA TYR A 244 -2.34 -13.73 -26.51
C TYR A 244 -3.81 -13.96 -26.05
N PHE A 245 -4.14 -13.51 -24.81
CA PHE A 245 -5.52 -13.58 -24.30
C PHE A 245 -6.49 -12.80 -25.18
N MET A 246 -6.14 -11.57 -25.58
CA MET A 246 -6.96 -10.73 -26.46
C MET A 246 -7.19 -11.38 -27.83
N ASP A 247 -6.17 -12.00 -28.42
CA ASP A 247 -6.26 -12.60 -29.75
C ASP A 247 -7.08 -13.87 -29.77
N ASP A 248 -7.02 -14.69 -28.73
CA ASP A 248 -7.61 -16.04 -28.68
C ASP A 248 -8.95 -16.05 -27.94
N TYR A 249 -9.04 -15.40 -26.78
CA TYR A 249 -10.19 -15.48 -25.86
C TYR A 249 -11.19 -14.32 -26.02
N ALA A 250 -10.72 -13.09 -26.21
CA ALA A 250 -11.60 -11.91 -26.23
C ALA A 250 -12.61 -11.93 -27.39
N LYS A 251 -12.35 -12.72 -28.46
CA LYS A 251 -13.27 -12.91 -29.59
C LYS A 251 -14.55 -13.67 -29.21
N HIS A 252 -14.57 -14.35 -28.06
CA HIS A 252 -15.65 -15.23 -27.64
C HIS A 252 -16.47 -14.73 -26.46
N PHE A 253 -16.13 -13.58 -25.90
CA PHE A 253 -16.79 -12.99 -24.74
C PHE A 253 -17.22 -11.55 -25.02
N ASP A 254 -18.52 -11.29 -24.97
CA ASP A 254 -19.10 -9.94 -25.03
C ASP A 254 -18.91 -9.16 -23.71
N ASP A 255 -18.18 -9.71 -22.74
CA ASP A 255 -17.90 -9.07 -21.46
C ASP A 255 -16.63 -8.22 -21.55
N PHE A 256 -16.84 -6.89 -21.61
CA PHE A 256 -15.78 -5.88 -21.73
C PHE A 256 -15.18 -5.44 -20.39
N SER A 257 -15.46 -6.13 -19.27
CA SER A 257 -15.00 -5.74 -17.93
C SER A 257 -13.46 -5.71 -17.82
N TRP A 258 -12.77 -6.56 -18.56
CA TRP A 258 -11.30 -6.64 -18.58
C TRP A 258 -10.59 -5.38 -19.14
N TRP A 259 -11.28 -4.53 -19.91
CA TRP A 259 -10.74 -3.23 -20.35
C TRP A 259 -10.57 -2.27 -19.19
N ASN A 260 -11.42 -2.38 -18.17
CA ASN A 260 -11.29 -1.61 -16.95
C ASN A 260 -9.98 -1.95 -16.22
N GLU A 261 -9.67 -3.24 -16.11
CA GLU A 261 -8.42 -3.72 -15.50
C GLU A 261 -7.19 -3.28 -16.31
N LEU A 262 -7.25 -3.35 -17.64
CA LEU A 262 -6.17 -2.84 -18.49
C LEU A 262 -5.97 -1.33 -18.35
N SER A 263 -7.02 -0.57 -18.08
CA SER A 263 -6.93 0.88 -17.89
C SER A 263 -6.21 1.28 -16.60
N GLN A 264 -6.07 0.37 -15.66
CA GLN A 264 -5.32 0.54 -14.41
C GLN A 264 -3.90 -0.02 -14.50
N ASN A 265 -3.61 -0.86 -15.50
CA ASN A 265 -2.36 -1.60 -15.62
C ASN A 265 -1.30 -0.77 -16.36
N VAL A 266 -0.25 -0.35 -15.63
CA VAL A 266 0.84 0.45 -16.20
C VAL A 266 1.59 -0.27 -17.32
N SER A 267 1.74 -1.59 -17.22
CA SER A 267 2.40 -2.41 -18.24
C SER A 267 1.57 -2.51 -19.53
N ALA A 268 0.24 -2.35 -19.44
CA ALA A 268 -0.67 -2.43 -20.58
C ALA A 268 -0.84 -1.10 -21.35
N ILE A 269 -0.20 -0.01 -20.96
CA ILE A 269 -0.31 1.32 -21.62
C ILE A 269 -0.04 1.22 -23.13
N VAL A 270 0.90 0.39 -23.55
CA VAL A 270 1.21 0.14 -24.98
C VAL A 270 0.03 -0.48 -25.73
N ILE A 271 -0.81 -1.26 -25.05
CA ILE A 271 -2.02 -1.86 -25.60
C ILE A 271 -3.12 -0.80 -25.66
N MET A 272 -3.31 -0.05 -24.56
CA MET A 272 -4.33 0.99 -24.45
C MET A 272 -4.12 2.11 -25.47
N LYS A 273 -2.89 2.49 -25.80
CA LYS A 273 -2.56 3.45 -26.85
C LYS A 273 -3.16 3.09 -28.22
N ASN A 274 -3.30 1.81 -28.51
CA ASN A 274 -3.89 1.33 -29.78
C ASN A 274 -5.40 1.02 -29.68
N ASN A 275 -6.01 1.23 -28.52
CA ASN A 275 -7.40 0.88 -28.21
C ASN A 275 -8.08 2.00 -27.41
N ILE A 276 -7.94 3.26 -27.88
CA ILE A 276 -8.38 4.47 -27.17
C ILE A 276 -9.88 4.47 -26.84
N GLU A 277 -10.69 3.82 -27.70
CA GLU A 277 -12.15 3.70 -27.52
C GLU A 277 -12.55 2.83 -26.33
N HIS A 278 -11.64 1.99 -25.82
CA HIS A 278 -11.88 1.06 -24.71
C HIS A 278 -11.28 1.54 -23.38
N ILE A 279 -10.58 2.69 -23.37
CA ILE A 279 -10.00 3.25 -22.15
C ILE A 279 -11.10 3.64 -21.16
N ASP A 280 -11.04 3.11 -19.93
CA ASP A 280 -11.69 3.72 -18.79
C ASP A 280 -10.86 4.94 -18.33
N TRP A 281 -11.27 6.13 -18.79
CA TRP A 281 -10.56 7.38 -18.51
C TRP A 281 -10.53 7.74 -17.03
N ARG A 282 -11.43 7.21 -16.21
CA ARG A 282 -11.41 7.42 -14.78
C ARG A 282 -10.16 6.75 -14.18
N GLU A 283 -9.95 5.49 -14.50
CA GLU A 283 -8.82 4.72 -13.99
C GLU A 283 -7.52 5.13 -14.67
N PHE A 284 -7.53 5.30 -15.98
CA PHE A 284 -6.36 5.66 -16.78
C PHE A 284 -5.71 6.99 -16.37
N CYS A 285 -6.50 7.95 -15.91
CA CYS A 285 -6.01 9.25 -15.44
C CYS A 285 -5.19 9.19 -14.14
N TYR A 286 -5.16 8.08 -13.41
CA TYR A 286 -4.27 7.89 -12.26
C TYR A 286 -2.83 7.57 -12.69
N LEU A 287 -2.60 7.01 -13.87
CA LEU A 287 -1.30 6.55 -14.32
C LEU A 287 -0.41 7.73 -14.75
N GLU A 288 0.74 7.93 -14.09
CA GLU A 288 1.69 8.98 -14.49
C GLU A 288 2.29 8.69 -15.88
N GLU A 289 2.51 7.44 -16.21
CA GLU A 289 3.05 6.99 -17.49
C GLU A 289 2.08 7.19 -18.66
N ALA A 290 0.78 7.36 -18.37
CA ALA A 290 -0.25 7.61 -19.39
C ALA A 290 -0.35 9.09 -19.80
N ILE A 291 0.34 10.02 -19.16
CA ILE A 291 0.28 11.46 -19.43
C ILE A 291 0.43 11.80 -20.92
N PRO A 292 1.36 11.22 -21.70
CA PRO A 292 1.48 11.54 -23.14
C PRO A 292 0.19 11.20 -23.94
N ILE A 293 -0.54 10.16 -23.55
CA ILE A 293 -1.81 9.78 -24.18
C ILE A 293 -2.94 10.70 -23.71
N ILE A 294 -2.94 11.03 -22.42
CA ILE A 294 -3.92 11.93 -21.80
C ILE A 294 -3.88 13.32 -22.46
N GLU A 295 -2.66 13.85 -22.76
CA GLU A 295 -2.49 15.14 -23.44
C GLU A 295 -3.11 15.19 -24.84
N GLU A 296 -3.07 14.05 -25.56
CA GLU A 296 -3.66 13.94 -26.90
C GLU A 296 -5.21 13.83 -26.87
N HIS A 297 -5.81 13.57 -25.68
CA HIS A 297 -7.24 13.26 -25.51
C HIS A 297 -7.92 14.01 -24.37
N LEU A 298 -7.62 15.31 -24.21
CA LEU A 298 -8.15 16.15 -23.11
C LEU A 298 -9.68 16.29 -23.10
N ASP A 299 -10.35 15.95 -24.19
CA ASP A 299 -11.81 15.89 -24.30
C ASP A 299 -12.44 14.69 -23.56
N LYS A 300 -11.64 13.63 -23.29
CA LYS A 300 -12.08 12.38 -22.64
C LYS A 300 -11.68 12.29 -21.16
N VAL A 301 -10.83 13.19 -20.70
CA VAL A 301 -10.20 13.15 -19.39
C VAL A 301 -11.20 13.21 -18.24
N ASN A 302 -11.00 12.35 -17.24
CA ASN A 302 -11.65 12.52 -15.94
C ASN A 302 -10.81 13.50 -15.08
N TRP A 303 -11.24 14.74 -14.97
CA TRP A 303 -10.53 15.82 -14.28
C TRP A 303 -10.43 15.60 -12.78
N THR A 304 -11.40 14.88 -12.18
CA THR A 304 -11.37 14.54 -10.76
C THR A 304 -10.16 13.65 -10.44
N THR A 305 -9.98 12.56 -11.21
CA THR A 305 -8.85 11.64 -11.00
C THR A 305 -7.53 12.25 -11.47
N LEU A 306 -7.53 13.00 -12.59
CA LEU A 306 -6.34 13.68 -13.10
C LEU A 306 -5.79 14.68 -12.08
N SER A 307 -6.65 15.31 -11.27
CA SER A 307 -6.23 16.25 -10.22
C SER A 307 -5.36 15.58 -9.13
N SER A 308 -5.45 14.25 -8.97
CA SER A 308 -4.59 13.47 -8.08
C SER A 308 -3.27 13.05 -8.74
N ASN A 309 -3.16 13.13 -10.08
CA ASN A 309 -2.00 12.63 -10.81
C ASN A 309 -0.86 13.67 -10.77
N ARG A 310 0.28 13.26 -10.18
CA ARG A 310 1.46 14.12 -10.03
C ARG A 310 2.07 14.52 -11.38
N GLY A 311 2.05 13.66 -12.38
CA GLY A 311 2.57 13.93 -13.72
C GLY A 311 1.75 14.97 -14.48
N ALA A 312 0.48 15.22 -14.06
CA ALA A 312 -0.47 16.08 -14.76
C ALA A 312 -0.38 17.58 -14.39
N MET A 313 0.56 18.01 -13.54
CA MET A 313 0.58 19.38 -13.00
C MET A 313 0.58 20.48 -14.08
N HIS A 314 1.27 20.27 -15.20
CA HIS A 314 1.31 21.22 -16.33
C HIS A 314 -0.03 21.26 -17.11
N ILE A 315 -0.76 20.13 -17.18
CA ILE A 315 -2.11 20.07 -17.75
C ILE A 315 -3.10 20.83 -16.85
N LEU A 316 -3.02 20.59 -15.53
CA LEU A 316 -3.88 21.23 -14.54
C LEU A 316 -3.65 22.74 -14.48
N GLN A 317 -2.38 23.18 -14.57
CA GLN A 317 -2.04 24.61 -14.60
C GLN A 317 -2.72 25.34 -15.78
N ASN A 318 -2.85 24.68 -16.93
CA ASN A 318 -3.47 25.23 -18.12
C ASN A 318 -5.01 25.07 -18.16
N ASN A 319 -5.59 24.33 -17.19
CA ASN A 319 -7.03 24.02 -17.12
C ASN A 319 -7.58 24.19 -15.70
N GLN A 320 -7.28 25.33 -15.06
CA GLN A 320 -7.59 25.55 -13.64
C GLN A 320 -9.08 25.55 -13.31
N ASP A 321 -9.93 25.81 -14.27
CA ASP A 321 -11.40 25.78 -14.17
C ASP A 321 -11.94 24.35 -14.02
N LYS A 322 -11.15 23.33 -14.39
CA LYS A 322 -11.53 21.91 -14.36
C LYS A 322 -10.97 21.15 -13.16
N ILE A 323 -10.13 21.79 -12.36
CA ILE A 323 -9.46 21.16 -11.21
C ILE A 323 -10.46 20.75 -10.13
N ASP A 324 -10.38 19.48 -9.71
CA ASP A 324 -10.91 19.04 -8.41
C ASP A 324 -9.91 19.40 -7.31
N TRP A 325 -10.19 20.46 -6.57
CA TRP A 325 -9.28 21.01 -5.56
C TRP A 325 -9.11 20.10 -4.34
N SER A 326 -10.10 19.25 -4.03
CA SER A 326 -9.99 18.27 -2.96
C SER A 326 -8.94 17.21 -3.30
N ASN A 327 -9.00 16.67 -4.52
CA ASN A 327 -8.03 15.71 -5.01
C ASN A 327 -6.65 16.34 -5.22
N LEU A 328 -6.59 17.55 -5.77
CA LEU A 328 -5.32 18.27 -5.92
C LEU A 328 -4.63 18.53 -4.58
N SER A 329 -5.37 18.72 -3.50
CA SER A 329 -4.81 18.96 -2.16
C SER A 329 -3.99 17.78 -1.63
N ASN A 330 -4.27 16.57 -2.11
CA ASN A 330 -3.52 15.35 -1.79
C ASN A 330 -2.40 15.05 -2.80
N ASN A 331 -2.26 15.87 -3.84
CA ASN A 331 -1.27 15.68 -4.90
C ASN A 331 0.07 16.29 -4.49
N ASP A 332 1.08 15.46 -4.31
CA ASP A 332 2.43 15.87 -3.95
C ASP A 332 3.12 16.78 -4.99
N GLY A 333 2.60 16.84 -6.21
CA GLY A 333 3.06 17.71 -7.29
C GLY A 333 2.80 19.20 -7.05
N ILE A 334 1.93 19.56 -6.08
CA ILE A 334 1.68 20.96 -5.73
C ILE A 334 2.86 21.65 -5.03
N TYR A 335 3.90 20.88 -4.64
CA TYR A 335 5.06 21.40 -3.93
C TYR A 335 6.32 21.39 -4.79
N GLU A 336 7.11 22.47 -4.68
CA GLU A 336 8.46 22.55 -5.26
C GLU A 336 9.52 22.77 -4.18
N ILE A 337 10.75 22.28 -4.44
CA ILE A 337 11.88 22.45 -3.52
C ILE A 337 12.40 23.89 -3.62
N VAL A 338 12.61 24.53 -2.45
CA VAL A 338 13.28 25.83 -2.34
C VAL A 338 14.74 25.59 -1.99
N TYR A 339 15.65 26.10 -2.85
CA TYR A 339 17.11 26.01 -2.67
C TYR A 339 17.66 27.17 -1.88
#